data_caaf52497b047138b5d7b4fd3dd2cb4f
#
_entry.id   caaf52497b047138b5d7b4fd3dd2cb4f
#
_cell.length_a   1.000
_cell.length_b   1.000
_cell.length_c   1.000
_cell.angle_alpha   90.00
_cell.angle_beta   90.00
_cell.angle_gamma   90.00
#
_symmetry.space_group_name_H-M   'P 1'
#
loop_
_entity.id
_entity.type
_entity.pdbx_description
1 polymer ?
#
loop_
_entity_poly.entity_id
_entity_poly.type
_entity_poly.pdbx_seq_one_letter_code
_entity_poly.pdbx_strand_id
1 'polypeptide(L)'
;MQTVNTYLAVANVNASMEFLERAFAFTRGVVLPDTDGQIRYAEMRHGESVIMLVRRGDPTTASGGAAALYTYVGDVDHAAAEARKAGAGVTDAADQPWGDRTSVVTDPDGYRWVLATFKKLAPFT
;
A
#
# COMPACT_ATOMS: atom_id res chain seq x y z
N MET A 1 14.58 10.86 -11.08
CA MET A 1 13.29 10.30 -11.58
C MET A 1 13.24 8.80 -11.31
N GLN A 2 12.13 8.33 -10.85
CA GLN A 2 11.91 6.91 -10.63
C GLN A 2 11.64 6.24 -11.98
N THR A 3 12.46 5.28 -12.38
CA THR A 3 12.35 4.64 -13.70
C THR A 3 11.39 3.45 -13.70
N VAL A 4 11.13 2.85 -12.54
CA VAL A 4 10.10 1.83 -12.37
C VAL A 4 9.05 2.39 -11.43
N ASN A 5 7.82 2.46 -11.89
CA ASN A 5 6.72 3.04 -11.13
C ASN A 5 5.64 2.00 -10.86
N THR A 6 5.09 2.02 -9.67
CA THR A 6 3.98 1.15 -9.31
C THR A 6 2.68 1.80 -9.74
N TYR A 7 1.86 1.02 -10.45
CA TYR A 7 0.60 1.46 -11.04
C TYR A 7 -0.47 0.47 -10.59
N LEU A 8 -1.44 0.94 -9.81
CA LEU A 8 -2.49 0.10 -9.24
C LEU A 8 -3.85 0.55 -9.74
N ALA A 9 -4.58 -0.36 -10.36
CA ALA A 9 -5.97 -0.13 -10.74
C ALA A 9 -6.87 -0.47 -9.56
N VAL A 10 -7.69 0.48 -9.12
CA VAL A 10 -8.52 0.36 -7.93
C VAL A 10 -9.97 0.72 -8.23
N ALA A 11 -10.88 0.19 -7.45
CA ALA A 11 -12.31 0.44 -7.65
C ALA A 11 -12.68 1.90 -7.38
N ASN A 12 -12.12 2.48 -6.33
CA ASN A 12 -12.40 3.85 -5.92
C ASN A 12 -11.11 4.52 -5.48
N VAL A 13 -10.62 5.46 -6.29
CA VAL A 13 -9.31 6.10 -6.04
C VAL A 13 -9.33 6.88 -4.72
N ASN A 14 -10.41 7.59 -4.42
CA ASN A 14 -10.49 8.36 -3.17
C ASN A 14 -10.43 7.43 -1.94
N ALA A 15 -11.16 6.33 -1.98
CA ALA A 15 -11.14 5.35 -0.88
C ALA A 15 -9.75 4.73 -0.70
N SER A 16 -9.07 4.44 -1.80
CA SER A 16 -7.69 3.93 -1.76
C SER A 16 -6.72 4.95 -1.17
N MET A 17 -6.86 6.23 -1.54
CA MET A 17 -6.03 7.29 -0.95
C MET A 17 -6.23 7.37 0.56
N GLU A 18 -7.47 7.36 1.02
CA GLU A 18 -7.79 7.42 2.46
C GLU A 18 -7.21 6.23 3.20
N PHE A 19 -7.32 5.03 2.62
CA PHE A 19 -6.75 3.82 3.20
C PHE A 19 -5.24 3.95 3.36
N LEU A 20 -4.55 4.35 2.29
CA LEU A 20 -3.09 4.48 2.31
C LEU A 20 -2.62 5.55 3.28
N GLU A 21 -3.37 6.65 3.40
CA GLU A 21 -3.07 7.69 4.38
C GLU A 21 -3.21 7.20 5.82
N ARG A 22 -4.32 6.51 6.11
CA ARG A 22 -4.64 6.06 7.47
C ARG A 22 -3.77 4.90 7.92
N ALA A 23 -3.61 3.90 7.05
CA ALA A 23 -2.94 2.66 7.41
C ALA A 23 -1.42 2.73 7.26
N PHE A 24 -0.93 3.37 6.21
CA PHE A 24 0.49 3.29 5.84
C PHE A 24 1.19 4.65 5.85
N ALA A 25 0.51 5.71 6.23
CA ALA A 25 1.06 7.07 6.31
C ALA A 25 1.55 7.62 4.96
N PHE A 26 0.91 7.24 3.86
CA PHE A 26 1.15 7.87 2.57
C PHE A 26 0.63 9.30 2.58
N THR A 27 1.18 10.15 1.72
CA THR A 27 0.69 11.50 1.49
C THR A 27 0.26 11.67 0.04
N ARG A 28 -0.67 12.58 -0.19
CA ARG A 28 -1.19 12.82 -1.54
C ARG A 28 -0.26 13.69 -2.37
N GLY A 29 -0.07 13.30 -3.63
CA GLY A 29 0.53 14.15 -4.65
C GLY A 29 -0.54 14.70 -5.58
N VAL A 30 -0.34 14.52 -6.89
CA VAL A 30 -1.30 14.94 -7.91
C VAL A 30 -2.60 14.14 -7.79
N VAL A 31 -3.73 14.86 -7.89
CA VAL A 31 -5.06 14.24 -7.88
C VAL A 31 -5.85 14.81 -9.04
N LEU A 32 -6.36 13.96 -9.93
CA LEU A 32 -7.11 14.37 -11.12
C LEU A 32 -8.55 13.85 -11.04
N PRO A 33 -9.54 14.76 -11.02
CA PRO A 33 -10.94 14.35 -11.06
C PRO A 33 -11.37 13.95 -12.47
N ASP A 34 -12.40 13.14 -12.55
CA ASP A 34 -13.10 12.84 -13.79
C ASP A 34 -14.29 13.78 -13.95
N THR A 35 -14.92 13.74 -15.13
CA THR A 35 -16.10 14.56 -15.44
C THR A 35 -17.31 14.25 -14.57
N ASP A 36 -17.37 13.04 -14.00
CA ASP A 36 -18.44 12.63 -13.08
C ASP A 36 -18.20 13.07 -11.63
N GLY A 37 -17.15 13.85 -11.37
CA GLY A 37 -16.80 14.31 -10.05
C GLY A 37 -16.00 13.32 -9.22
N GLN A 38 -15.81 12.11 -9.69
CA GLN A 38 -14.96 11.11 -9.02
C GLN A 38 -13.51 11.30 -9.42
N ILE A 39 -12.60 10.79 -8.60
CA ILE A 39 -11.17 10.86 -8.89
C ILE A 39 -10.81 9.69 -9.80
N ARG A 40 -10.19 9.99 -10.95
CA ARG A 40 -9.76 8.95 -11.90
C ARG A 40 -8.29 8.56 -11.76
N TYR A 41 -7.48 9.42 -11.13
CA TYR A 41 -6.04 9.23 -11.02
C TYR A 41 -5.50 9.97 -9.81
N ALA A 42 -4.58 9.34 -9.11
CA ALA A 42 -3.87 9.99 -8.01
C ALA A 42 -2.45 9.45 -7.90
N GLU A 43 -1.55 10.31 -7.44
CA GLU A 43 -0.21 9.92 -7.04
C GLU A 43 -0.15 9.98 -5.52
N MET A 44 0.39 8.92 -4.93
CA MET A 44 0.60 8.84 -3.49
C MET A 44 2.09 8.67 -3.21
N ARG A 45 2.55 9.34 -2.17
CA ARG A 45 3.98 9.38 -1.81
C ARG A 45 4.22 8.71 -0.48
N HIS A 46 5.31 7.99 -0.42
CA HIS A 46 5.80 7.38 0.83
C HIS A 46 7.33 7.50 0.81
N GLY A 47 7.87 8.40 1.66
CA GLY A 47 9.27 8.74 1.55
C GLY A 47 9.59 9.29 0.17
N GLU A 48 10.56 8.70 -0.52
CA GLU A 48 10.92 9.08 -1.89
C GLU A 48 10.14 8.31 -2.96
N SER A 49 9.35 7.34 -2.55
CA SER A 49 8.59 6.49 -3.47
C SER A 49 7.26 7.14 -3.85
N VAL A 50 6.87 6.93 -5.09
CA VAL A 50 5.58 7.38 -5.62
C VAL A 50 4.88 6.19 -6.23
N ILE A 51 3.61 6.02 -5.91
CA ILE A 51 2.74 5.06 -6.59
C ILE A 51 1.62 5.81 -7.29
N MET A 52 1.10 5.20 -8.34
CA MET A 52 -0.01 5.74 -9.12
C MET A 52 -1.25 4.89 -8.91
N LEU A 53 -2.37 5.55 -8.62
CA LEU A 53 -3.67 4.91 -8.49
C LEU A 53 -4.55 5.36 -9.66
N VAL A 54 -5.19 4.40 -10.33
CA VAL A 54 -6.13 4.71 -11.39
C VAL A 54 -7.45 3.99 -11.14
N ARG A 55 -8.54 4.61 -11.58
CA ARG A 55 -9.85 3.99 -11.45
C ARG A 55 -9.95 2.81 -12.42
N ARG A 56 -10.32 1.64 -11.92
CA ARG A 56 -10.54 0.43 -12.71
C ARG A 56 -11.71 0.65 -13.68
N GLY A 57 -11.50 0.29 -14.94
CA GLY A 57 -12.56 0.37 -15.94
C GLY A 57 -13.62 -0.71 -15.75
N ASP A 58 -13.21 -1.88 -15.29
CA ASP A 58 -14.10 -3.01 -15.00
C ASP A 58 -13.95 -3.41 -13.53
N PRO A 59 -14.97 -3.16 -12.69
CA PRO A 59 -14.89 -3.48 -11.27
C PRO A 59 -14.78 -4.97 -10.96
N THR A 60 -15.04 -5.86 -11.95
CA THR A 60 -14.90 -7.30 -11.77
C THR A 60 -13.49 -7.79 -12.09
N THR A 61 -12.65 -6.95 -12.69
CA THR A 61 -11.27 -7.31 -12.99
C THR A 61 -10.51 -7.57 -11.69
N ALA A 62 -9.91 -8.76 -11.60
CA ALA A 62 -9.10 -9.12 -10.45
C ALA A 62 -7.89 -8.19 -10.34
N SER A 63 -7.56 -7.81 -9.12
CA SER A 63 -6.36 -7.04 -8.83
C SER A 63 -5.47 -7.83 -7.87
N GLY A 64 -4.22 -7.39 -7.73
CA GLY A 64 -3.25 -8.06 -6.88
C GLY A 64 -2.49 -9.15 -7.61
N GLY A 65 -2.80 -10.41 -7.37
CA GLY A 65 -2.05 -11.54 -7.91
C GLY A 65 -0.90 -11.98 -7.02
N ALA A 66 0.16 -12.53 -7.61
CA ALA A 66 1.29 -13.05 -6.85
C ALA A 66 2.26 -11.97 -6.35
N ALA A 67 2.27 -10.81 -6.98
CA ALA A 67 3.15 -9.71 -6.59
C ALA A 67 2.67 -9.06 -5.29
N ALA A 68 3.61 -8.50 -4.54
CA ALA A 68 3.32 -7.73 -3.35
C ALA A 68 4.19 -6.48 -3.33
N LEU A 69 3.72 -5.45 -2.61
CA LEU A 69 4.48 -4.22 -2.41
C LEU A 69 5.15 -4.31 -1.04
N TYR A 70 6.47 -4.29 -1.02
CA TYR A 70 7.24 -4.36 0.22
C TYR A 70 7.51 -2.93 0.68
N THR A 71 6.91 -2.56 1.80
CA THR A 71 6.86 -1.16 2.22
C THR A 71 7.42 -1.00 3.63
N TYR A 72 8.48 -0.22 3.77
CA TYR A 72 9.03 0.08 5.09
C TYR A 72 8.19 1.14 5.78
N VAL A 73 7.83 0.87 7.02
CA VAL A 73 7.07 1.77 7.89
C VAL A 73 7.82 1.94 9.22
N GLY A 74 7.52 3.01 9.94
CA GLY A 74 8.20 3.32 11.20
C GLY A 74 7.93 2.28 12.30
N ASP A 75 6.69 1.81 12.38
CA ASP A 75 6.25 0.82 13.39
C ASP A 75 5.24 -0.10 12.74
N VAL A 76 5.69 -1.33 12.42
CA VAL A 76 4.84 -2.29 11.72
C VAL A 76 3.65 -2.74 12.58
N ASP A 77 3.81 -2.84 13.88
CA ASP A 77 2.69 -3.23 14.76
C ASP A 77 1.59 -2.17 14.75
N HIS A 78 1.98 -0.91 14.78
CA HIS A 78 1.03 0.20 14.69
C HIS A 78 0.34 0.22 13.32
N ALA A 79 1.10 0.11 12.24
CA ALA A 79 0.54 0.10 10.88
C ALA A 79 -0.42 -1.06 10.68
N ALA A 80 -0.08 -2.26 11.17
CA ALA A 80 -0.96 -3.42 11.11
C ALA A 80 -2.28 -3.18 11.86
N ALA A 81 -2.21 -2.57 13.04
CA ALA A 81 -3.40 -2.24 13.83
C ALA A 81 -4.30 -1.23 13.10
N GLU A 82 -3.71 -0.21 12.49
CA GLU A 82 -4.45 0.78 11.71
C GLU A 82 -5.10 0.16 10.48
N ALA A 83 -4.41 -0.76 9.81
CA ALA A 83 -4.96 -1.48 8.67
C ALA A 83 -6.16 -2.35 9.07
N ARG A 84 -6.08 -3.02 10.22
CA ARG A 84 -7.22 -3.79 10.74
C ARG A 84 -8.43 -2.90 11.03
N LYS A 85 -8.20 -1.74 11.63
CA LYS A 85 -9.28 -0.76 11.89
C LYS A 85 -9.92 -0.29 10.59
N ALA A 86 -9.15 -0.20 9.52
CA ALA A 86 -9.64 0.19 8.20
C ALA A 86 -10.34 -0.95 7.45
N GLY A 87 -10.41 -2.15 8.03
CA GLY A 87 -11.13 -3.28 7.47
C GLY A 87 -10.31 -4.19 6.57
N ALA A 88 -9.00 -4.02 6.52
CA ALA A 88 -8.13 -4.88 5.71
C ALA A 88 -7.88 -6.24 6.36
N GLY A 89 -7.55 -7.23 5.54
CA GLY A 89 -7.01 -8.50 6.02
C GLY A 89 -5.56 -8.29 6.46
N VAL A 90 -5.22 -8.73 7.67
CA VAL A 90 -3.88 -8.46 8.24
C VAL A 90 -3.37 -9.70 8.96
N THR A 91 -2.13 -10.09 8.65
CA THR A 91 -1.45 -11.15 9.42
C THR A 91 -0.80 -10.54 10.66
N ASP A 92 -0.58 -11.37 11.67
CA ASP A 92 0.17 -10.93 12.86
C ASP A 92 1.61 -10.57 12.48
N ALA A 93 2.11 -9.50 13.08
CA ALA A 93 3.48 -9.09 12.86
C ALA A 93 4.44 -10.10 13.49
N ALA A 94 5.53 -10.39 12.77
CA ALA A 94 6.54 -11.36 13.22
C ALA A 94 7.91 -10.96 12.72
N ASP A 95 8.92 -11.28 13.52
CA ASP A 95 10.31 -11.06 13.14
C ASP A 95 10.74 -12.09 12.10
N GLN A 96 11.40 -11.62 11.05
CA GLN A 96 11.81 -12.47 9.93
C GLN A 96 13.32 -12.77 9.99
N PRO A 97 13.74 -13.90 9.38
CA PRO A 97 15.15 -14.27 9.39
C PRO A 97 16.10 -13.24 8.75
N TRP A 98 15.59 -12.42 7.85
CA TRP A 98 16.41 -11.41 7.15
C TRP A 98 16.53 -10.10 7.91
N GLY A 99 15.95 -9.99 9.11
CA GLY A 99 16.18 -8.84 9.99
C GLY A 99 15.06 -7.83 10.07
N ASP A 100 14.00 -8.01 9.29
CA ASP A 100 12.81 -7.15 9.36
C ASP A 100 11.73 -7.80 10.24
N ARG A 101 10.91 -6.97 10.84
CA ARG A 101 9.64 -7.39 11.41
C ARG A 101 8.55 -7.05 10.41
N THR A 102 7.73 -8.03 10.03
CA THR A 102 6.77 -7.85 8.93
C THR A 102 5.36 -8.25 9.31
N SER A 103 4.39 -7.64 8.62
CA SER A 103 2.99 -8.05 8.59
C SER A 103 2.51 -7.93 7.16
N VAL A 104 1.66 -8.85 6.71
CA VAL A 104 1.08 -8.78 5.37
C VAL A 104 -0.33 -8.22 5.48
N VAL A 105 -0.60 -7.18 4.70
CA VAL A 105 -1.90 -6.52 4.63
C VAL A 105 -2.48 -6.73 3.24
N THR A 106 -3.71 -7.23 3.17
CA THR A 106 -4.47 -7.27 1.91
C THR A 106 -5.43 -6.11 1.92
N ASP A 107 -5.26 -5.20 0.98
CA ASP A 107 -6.08 -3.99 0.92
C ASP A 107 -7.46 -4.29 0.33
N PRO A 108 -8.40 -3.30 0.35
CA PRO A 108 -9.75 -3.52 -0.17
C PRO A 108 -9.82 -3.91 -1.65
N ASP A 109 -8.79 -3.61 -2.42
CA ASP A 109 -8.71 -3.96 -3.84
C ASP A 109 -8.00 -5.29 -4.08
N GLY A 110 -7.57 -5.98 -3.03
CA GLY A 110 -6.93 -7.29 -3.12
C GLY A 110 -5.42 -7.23 -3.28
N TYR A 111 -4.81 -6.07 -3.28
CA TYR A 111 -3.35 -5.96 -3.33
C TYR A 111 -2.73 -6.30 -1.99
N ARG A 112 -1.61 -7.01 -2.04
CA ARG A 112 -0.87 -7.41 -0.84
C ARG A 112 0.29 -6.44 -0.60
N TRP A 113 0.36 -5.99 0.63
CA TRP A 113 1.40 -5.10 1.11
C TRP A 113 2.16 -5.82 2.20
N VAL A 114 3.45 -6.05 2.00
CA VAL A 114 4.31 -6.53 3.08
C VAL A 114 4.84 -5.29 3.80
N LEU A 115 4.28 -5.01 4.97
CA LEU A 115 4.75 -3.91 5.80
C LEU A 115 5.95 -4.39 6.61
N ALA A 116 6.99 -3.58 6.68
CA ALA A 116 8.23 -3.98 7.34
C ALA A 116 8.80 -2.85 8.18
N THR A 117 9.35 -3.21 9.33
CA THR A 117 10.20 -2.33 10.13
C THR A 117 11.55 -3.01 10.26
N PHE A 118 12.61 -2.29 9.88
CA PHE A 118 13.96 -2.81 10.00
C PHE A 118 14.32 -2.98 11.48
N LYS A 119 14.81 -4.15 11.86
CA LYS A 119 15.22 -4.45 13.24
C LYS A 119 16.72 -4.60 13.37
N LYS A 120 17.32 -5.37 12.48
CA LYS A 120 18.76 -5.63 12.51
C LYS A 120 19.23 -6.16 11.17
N LEU A 121 20.53 -6.06 10.92
CA LEU A 121 21.12 -6.66 9.72
C LEU A 121 20.94 -8.17 9.76
N ALA A 122 20.72 -8.76 8.58
CA ALA A 122 20.64 -10.20 8.44
C ALA A 122 21.96 -10.84 8.91
N PRO A 123 21.90 -12.01 9.58
CA PRO A 123 23.09 -12.62 10.16
C PRO A 123 23.98 -13.35 9.15
N PHE A 124 23.59 -13.42 7.91
CA PHE A 124 24.36 -14.05 6.85
C PHE A 124 25.14 -13.00 6.07
N THR A 125 26.33 -13.32 5.73
CA THR A 125 27.23 -12.44 4.97
C THR A 125 27.89 -13.23 3.85
#